data_85ef7c9946a028826f83af6f7de46f75
#
_entry.id   85ef7c9946a028826f83af6f7de46f75
#
_cell.length_a   1.000
_cell.length_b   1.000
_cell.length_c   1.000
_cell.angle_alpha   90.00
_cell.angle_beta   90.00
_cell.angle_gamma   90.00
#
_symmetry.space_group_name_H-M   'P 1'
#
loop_
_entity.id
_entity.type
_entity.pdbx_description
1 polymer ?
#
loop_
_entity_poly.entity_id
_entity_poly.type
_entity_poly.pdbx_seq_one_letter_code
_entity_poly.pdbx_strand_id
1 'polypeptide(L)'
;MDFGYSRVSTIGQDLELQRTFLLREGVHESRLFFDKGFTGKSMERDGLRTVLAAVREGDKIIVPKLDRFARNAEETLRELRELTTLGVAFQFGKTVYDPADPFSKLFLTFLAAI
;
A
#
# COMPACT_ATOMS: atom_id res chain seq x y z
N MET A 1 13.13 5.42 -1.36
CA MET A 1 13.07 4.48 -0.22
C MET A 1 11.77 3.68 -0.32
N ASP A 2 11.85 2.39 -0.08
CA ASP A 2 10.68 1.51 -0.20
C ASP A 2 10.11 1.17 1.17
N PHE A 3 8.79 1.32 1.28
CA PHE A 3 8.02 0.93 2.45
C PHE A 3 7.08 -0.21 2.07
N GLY A 4 6.82 -1.11 3.00
CA GLY A 4 5.90 -2.22 2.79
C GLY A 4 4.71 -2.12 3.73
N TYR A 5 3.53 -2.43 3.19
CA TYR A 5 2.30 -2.43 3.98
C TYR A 5 1.42 -3.60 3.59
N SER A 6 0.76 -4.20 4.56
CA SER A 6 -0.30 -5.18 4.30
C SER A 6 -1.28 -5.25 5.46
N ARG A 7 -2.55 -5.34 5.12
CA ARG A 7 -3.56 -5.86 6.03
C ARG A 7 -3.38 -7.37 6.11
N VAL A 8 -3.44 -7.91 7.31
CA VAL A 8 -3.25 -9.35 7.51
C VAL A 8 -4.34 -9.92 8.41
N SER A 9 -4.62 -11.20 8.21
CA SER A 9 -5.52 -11.95 9.09
C SER A 9 -4.86 -12.15 10.46
N THR A 10 -5.68 -12.21 11.51
CA THR A 10 -5.20 -12.58 12.84
C THR A 10 -5.01 -14.10 12.97
N ILE A 11 -5.44 -14.87 11.97
CA ILE A 11 -5.44 -16.32 12.01
C ILE A 11 -4.33 -16.88 11.12
N GLY A 12 -3.55 -17.82 11.67
CA GLY A 12 -2.62 -18.62 10.91
C GLY A 12 -1.35 -17.89 10.48
N GLN A 13 -0.87 -18.22 9.28
CA GLN A 13 0.44 -17.81 8.78
C GLN A 13 0.38 -16.61 7.84
N ASP A 14 -0.73 -15.90 7.82
CA ASP A 14 -0.94 -14.83 6.85
C ASP A 14 0.11 -13.72 6.99
N LEU A 15 0.40 -13.30 8.21
CA LEU A 15 1.43 -12.29 8.47
C LEU A 15 2.78 -12.70 7.87
N GLU A 16 3.19 -13.94 8.11
CA GLU A 16 4.48 -14.42 7.61
C GLU A 16 4.53 -14.50 6.09
N LEU A 17 3.42 -14.89 5.45
CA LEU A 17 3.34 -14.92 3.99
C LEU A 17 3.51 -13.52 3.40
N GLN A 18 2.81 -12.55 3.95
CA GLN A 18 2.87 -11.18 3.45
C GLN A 18 4.24 -10.54 3.76
N ARG A 19 4.77 -10.79 4.94
CA ARG A 19 6.10 -10.33 5.33
C ARG A 19 7.17 -10.87 4.38
N THR A 20 7.12 -12.17 4.10
CA THR A 20 8.07 -12.81 3.18
C THR A 20 8.01 -12.18 1.79
N PHE A 21 6.80 -11.92 1.28
CA PHE A 21 6.66 -11.26 -0.01
C PHE A 21 7.35 -9.89 -0.01
N LEU A 22 7.08 -9.08 1.01
CA LEU A 22 7.63 -7.72 1.08
C LEU A 22 9.15 -7.72 1.21
N LEU A 23 9.70 -8.64 2.00
CA LEU A 23 11.15 -8.77 2.12
C LEU A 23 11.78 -9.17 0.79
N ARG A 24 11.15 -10.06 0.03
CA ARG A 24 11.63 -10.47 -1.29
C ARG A 24 11.58 -9.34 -2.31
N GLU A 25 10.64 -8.41 -2.13
CA GLU A 25 10.57 -7.22 -2.99
C GLU A 25 11.62 -6.16 -2.61
N GLY A 26 12.44 -6.42 -1.61
CA GLY A 26 13.54 -5.56 -1.24
C GLY A 26 13.23 -4.55 -0.16
N VAL A 27 12.07 -4.66 0.50
CA VAL A 27 11.74 -3.75 1.60
C VAL A 27 12.55 -4.13 2.83
N HIS A 28 13.20 -3.15 3.43
CA HIS A 28 13.93 -3.37 4.68
C HIS A 28 12.94 -3.65 5.82
N GLU A 29 13.32 -4.55 6.71
CA GLU A 29 12.45 -4.98 7.80
C GLU A 29 11.96 -3.83 8.66
N SER A 30 12.77 -2.80 8.86
CA SER A 30 12.40 -1.63 9.65
C SER A 30 11.32 -0.76 8.99
N ARG A 31 10.99 -1.01 7.72
CA ARG A 31 9.99 -0.26 6.98
C ARG A 31 8.79 -1.12 6.58
N LEU A 32 8.55 -2.19 7.33
CA LEU A 32 7.36 -3.03 7.18
C LEU A 32 6.28 -2.60 8.18
N PHE A 33 5.06 -2.44 7.69
CA PHE A 33 3.91 -2.04 8.50
C PHE A 33 2.74 -2.96 8.22
N PHE A 34 2.06 -3.40 9.27
CA PHE A 34 0.94 -4.33 9.15
C PHE A 34 -0.22 -3.87 10.02
N ASP A 35 -1.42 -4.08 9.51
CA ASP A 35 -2.65 -3.95 10.29
C ASP A 35 -3.32 -5.31 10.35
N LYS A 36 -3.69 -5.74 11.56
CA LYS A 36 -4.29 -7.05 11.80
C LYS A 36 -5.79 -6.96 11.90
N GLY A 37 -6.47 -7.94 11.34
CA GLY A 37 -7.91 -8.08 11.43
C GLY A 37 -8.63 -7.88 10.11
N PHE A 38 -9.31 -8.90 9.64
CA PHE A 38 -10.12 -8.86 8.44
C PHE A 38 -11.61 -8.73 8.73
N THR A 39 -11.99 -8.68 9.99
CA THR A 39 -13.37 -8.86 10.37
C THR A 39 -14.27 -7.64 10.17
N GLY A 40 -13.86 -6.68 9.40
CA GLY A 40 -14.77 -5.67 8.87
C GLY A 40 -15.34 -4.66 9.85
N LYS A 41 -15.14 -4.82 11.12
CA LYS A 41 -15.59 -3.83 12.11
C LYS A 41 -14.41 -3.03 12.59
N SER A 42 -14.47 -1.72 12.35
CA SER A 42 -13.58 -0.70 12.92
C SER A 42 -12.16 -1.19 13.16
N MET A 43 -11.51 -1.69 12.10
CA MET A 43 -10.10 -1.98 12.20
C MET A 43 -9.37 -0.67 12.39
N GLU A 44 -8.64 -0.57 13.47
CA GLU A 44 -7.69 0.51 13.61
C GLU A 44 -6.61 0.32 12.55
N ARG A 45 -6.41 1.35 11.75
CA ARG A 45 -5.46 1.28 10.64
C ARG A 45 -4.20 2.05 10.96
N ASP A 46 -3.67 1.81 12.16
CA ASP A 46 -2.50 2.50 12.65
C ASP A 46 -1.26 2.25 11.79
N GLY A 47 -1.10 1.03 11.27
CA GLY A 47 -0.01 0.71 10.37
C GLY A 47 -0.08 1.52 9.07
N LEU A 48 -1.26 1.62 8.46
CA LEU A 48 -1.45 2.42 7.26
C LEU A 48 -1.20 3.90 7.54
N ARG A 49 -1.74 4.42 8.63
CA ARG A 49 -1.52 5.81 9.00
C ARG A 49 -0.06 6.11 9.23
N THR A 50 0.65 5.20 9.87
CA THR A 50 2.08 5.36 10.13
C THR A 50 2.88 5.41 8.83
N VAL A 51 2.61 4.49 7.90
CA VAL A 51 3.35 4.46 6.64
C VAL A 51 3.02 5.68 5.78
N LEU A 52 1.75 6.10 5.75
CA LEU A 52 1.36 7.29 4.99
C LEU A 52 2.00 8.57 5.55
N ALA A 53 2.20 8.62 6.86
CA ALA A 53 2.88 9.75 7.50
C ALA A 53 4.39 9.74 7.27
N ALA A 54 4.97 8.56 7.03
CA ALA A 54 6.42 8.40 6.87
C ALA A 54 6.92 8.65 5.45
N VAL A 55 6.09 8.37 4.43
CA VAL A 55 6.53 8.47 3.04
C VAL A 55 6.69 9.91 2.58
N ARG A 56 7.61 10.10 1.65
CA ARG A 56 7.94 11.40 1.06
C ARG A 56 8.00 11.26 -0.45
N GLU A 57 7.98 12.38 -1.15
CA GLU A 57 8.15 12.40 -2.61
C GLU A 57 9.34 11.54 -3.03
N GLY A 58 9.12 10.69 -4.01
CA GLY A 58 10.13 9.76 -4.50
C GLY A 58 10.18 8.41 -3.79
N ASP A 59 9.47 8.27 -2.69
CA ASP A 59 9.34 6.97 -2.01
C ASP A 59 8.32 6.08 -2.72
N LYS A 60 8.28 4.81 -2.33
CA LYS A 60 7.35 3.84 -2.88
C LYS A 60 6.74 3.01 -1.75
N ILE A 61 5.43 2.77 -1.83
CA ILE A 61 4.74 1.84 -0.96
C ILE A 61 4.45 0.55 -1.75
N ILE A 62 4.88 -0.58 -1.21
CA ILE A 62 4.67 -1.89 -1.81
C ILE A 62 3.66 -2.66 -0.99
N VAL A 63 2.64 -3.20 -1.66
CA VAL A 63 1.57 -4.00 -1.06
C VAL A 63 1.46 -5.31 -1.84
N PRO A 64 1.31 -6.46 -1.17
CA PRO A 64 1.27 -7.75 -1.88
C PRO A 64 0.13 -7.85 -2.89
N LYS A 65 -1.05 -7.37 -2.52
CA LYS A 65 -2.25 -7.35 -3.36
C LYS A 65 -3.07 -6.14 -3.01
N LEU A 66 -3.89 -5.68 -3.95
CA LEU A 66 -4.70 -4.48 -3.75
C LEU A 66 -5.66 -4.63 -2.57
N ASP A 67 -6.24 -5.81 -2.35
CA ASP A 67 -7.14 -6.07 -1.24
C ASP A 67 -6.42 -6.11 0.12
N ARG A 68 -5.09 -6.09 0.12
CA ARG A 68 -4.28 -5.97 1.33
C ARG A 68 -3.95 -4.52 1.67
N PHE A 69 -4.38 -3.58 0.84
CA PHE A 69 -4.15 -2.16 1.04
C PHE A 69 -5.38 -1.48 1.66
N ALA A 70 -6.54 -1.67 1.06
CA ALA A 70 -7.77 -1.00 1.45
C ALA A 70 -8.92 -1.99 1.52
N ARG A 71 -10.00 -1.62 2.22
CA ARG A 71 -11.13 -2.51 2.43
C ARG A 71 -12.10 -2.54 1.25
N ASN A 72 -12.09 -1.52 0.42
CA ASN A 72 -12.98 -1.42 -0.73
C ASN A 72 -12.39 -0.49 -1.80
N ALA A 73 -13.04 -0.43 -2.95
CA ALA A 73 -12.57 0.35 -4.09
C ALA A 73 -12.53 1.85 -3.79
N GLU A 74 -13.51 2.35 -3.06
CA GLU A 74 -13.59 3.77 -2.72
C GLU A 74 -12.42 4.20 -1.85
N GLU A 75 -12.09 3.43 -0.84
CA GLU A 75 -10.95 3.68 0.03
C GLU A 75 -9.64 3.60 -0.77
N THR A 76 -9.53 2.58 -1.63
CA THR A 76 -8.36 2.42 -2.49
C THR A 76 -8.11 3.66 -3.34
N LEU A 77 -9.15 4.15 -4.02
CA LEU A 77 -9.01 5.32 -4.89
C LEU A 77 -8.62 6.57 -4.11
N ARG A 78 -9.19 6.74 -2.93
CA ARG A 78 -8.87 7.89 -2.08
C ARG A 78 -7.39 7.89 -1.69
N GLU A 79 -6.88 6.75 -1.25
CA GLU A 79 -5.49 6.64 -0.81
C GLU A 79 -4.51 6.74 -1.99
N LEU A 80 -4.85 6.15 -3.13
CA LEU A 80 -4.02 6.28 -4.33
C LEU A 80 -3.94 7.74 -4.80
N ARG A 81 -5.05 8.45 -4.72
CA ARG A 81 -5.08 9.88 -5.07
C ARG A 81 -4.16 10.68 -4.16
N GLU A 82 -4.21 10.41 -2.87
CA GLU A 82 -3.35 11.08 -1.91
C GLU A 82 -1.87 10.79 -2.17
N LEU A 83 -1.51 9.53 -2.40
CA LEU A 83 -0.14 9.15 -2.71
C LEU A 83 0.35 9.82 -4.01
N THR A 84 -0.51 9.88 -5.02
CA THR A 84 -0.17 10.55 -6.27
C THR A 84 0.12 12.04 -6.04
N THR A 85 -0.69 12.69 -5.23
CA THR A 85 -0.50 14.10 -4.88
C THR A 85 0.82 14.32 -4.15
N LEU A 86 1.21 13.38 -3.28
CA LEU A 86 2.46 13.44 -2.54
C LEU A 86 3.69 13.08 -3.38
N GLY A 87 3.51 12.57 -4.59
CA GLY A 87 4.61 12.12 -5.42
C GLY A 87 5.20 10.78 -5.00
N VAL A 88 4.40 9.94 -4.35
CA VAL A 88 4.80 8.62 -3.86
C VAL A 88 4.33 7.55 -4.83
N ALA A 89 5.24 6.65 -5.24
CA ALA A 89 4.89 5.53 -6.10
C ALA A 89 4.16 4.45 -5.31
N PHE A 90 3.35 3.68 -6.02
CA PHE A 90 2.58 2.58 -5.44
C PHE A 90 2.82 1.30 -6.23
N GLN A 91 3.14 0.21 -5.53
CA GLN A 91 3.32 -1.10 -6.15
C GLN A 91 2.38 -2.11 -5.47
N PHE A 92 1.59 -2.82 -6.27
CA PHE A 92 0.86 -3.98 -5.76
C PHE A 92 1.25 -5.20 -6.59
N GLY A 93 1.62 -6.29 -5.89
CA GLY A 93 2.27 -7.41 -6.55
C GLY A 93 3.55 -6.95 -7.22
N LYS A 94 3.67 -7.15 -8.52
CA LYS A 94 4.82 -6.73 -9.33
C LYS A 94 4.53 -5.47 -10.15
N THR A 95 3.32 -4.93 -10.09
CA THR A 95 2.92 -3.79 -10.91
C THR A 95 3.20 -2.48 -10.18
N VAL A 96 3.97 -1.60 -10.81
CA VAL A 96 4.37 -0.32 -10.22
C VAL A 96 3.66 0.83 -10.91
N TYR A 97 3.11 1.74 -10.12
CA TYR A 97 2.54 3.01 -10.58
C TYR A 97 3.30 4.14 -9.93
N ASP A 98 4.06 4.89 -10.74
CA ASP A 98 4.88 6.00 -10.26
C ASP A 98 4.29 7.31 -10.79
N PRO A 99 3.90 8.26 -9.90
CA PRO A 99 3.35 9.54 -10.34
C PRO A 99 4.32 10.37 -11.19
N ALA A 100 5.62 10.09 -11.08
CA ALA A 100 6.63 10.74 -11.92
C ALA A 100 6.61 10.24 -13.36
N ASP A 101 6.02 9.06 -13.60
CA ASP A 101 5.86 8.51 -14.94
C ASP A 101 4.54 9.00 -15.54
N PRO A 102 4.56 9.69 -16.69
CA PRO A 102 3.34 10.24 -17.30
C PRO A 102 2.25 9.21 -17.56
N PHE A 103 2.63 8.00 -17.96
CA PHE A 103 1.66 6.94 -18.23
C PHE A 103 0.96 6.48 -16.93
N SER A 104 1.72 6.24 -15.87
CA SER A 104 1.16 5.85 -14.57
C SER A 104 0.25 6.94 -14.03
N LYS A 105 0.67 8.20 -14.17
CA LYS A 105 -0.14 9.34 -13.72
C LYS A 105 -1.47 9.42 -14.47
N LEU A 106 -1.44 9.19 -15.77
CA LEU A 106 -2.66 9.18 -16.58
C LEU A 106 -3.61 8.07 -16.10
N PHE A 107 -3.08 6.87 -15.87
CA PHE A 107 -3.87 5.74 -15.39
C PHE A 107 -4.50 6.03 -14.03
N LEU A 108 -3.72 6.55 -13.09
CA LEU A 108 -4.21 6.90 -11.76
C LEU A 108 -5.27 8.00 -11.82
N THR A 109 -5.09 8.99 -12.69
CA THR A 109 -6.06 10.05 -12.91
C THR A 109 -7.37 9.50 -13.46
N PHE A 110 -7.27 8.56 -14.40
CA PHE A 110 -8.45 7.87 -14.95
C PHE A 110 -9.20 7.10 -13.86
N LEU A 111 -8.50 6.35 -13.03
CA LEU A 111 -9.13 5.62 -11.93
C LEU A 111 -9.85 6.56 -10.96
N ALA A 112 -9.25 7.70 -10.67
CA ALA A 112 -9.84 8.68 -9.75
C ALA A 112 -11.10 9.35 -10.32
N ALA A 113 -11.27 9.33 -11.63
CA ALA A 113 -12.43 9.94 -12.31
C ALA A 113 -13.65 9.00 -12.35
N ILE A 114 -13.44 7.72 -12.09
CA ILE A 114 -14.53 6.75 -12.06
C ILE A 114 -15.22 6.76 -10.69
#